data_a21bf8dc8a185e8ac98ce3662891b76f
#
_entry.id   a21bf8dc8a185e8ac98ce3662891b76f
#
_cell.length_a   1.000
_cell.length_b   1.000
_cell.length_c   1.000
_cell.angle_alpha   90.00
_cell.angle_beta   90.00
_cell.angle_gamma   90.00
#
_symmetry.space_group_name_H-M   'P 1'
#
loop_
_entity.id
_entity.type
_entity.pdbx_description
1 polymer ?
#
loop_
_entity_poly.entity_id
_entity_poly.type
_entity_poly.pdbx_seq_one_letter_code
_entity_poly.pdbx_strand_id
1 'polypeptide(L)'
;MNILMHCVYFPPEVGGLESHVRYLCRSLVGRGHRVDVVTSLSQPGLPPHQVIDGISVWRTWLPRRNTLGWATYAVCSTPKLAALGREADVLHAQDIASVLPCIIAKQGRGTPIVTTYHTSHFLRRAKSRFWRPIFRYFLRVADHNLAASAEIAAVGKDIAPTVKVEALTNGVDTSFFRRVDPTLPRLREERYRLIVPRRLFSKNGVEYFVRALPMISAVVDVEAIVIGDGPERATLESLAGELGVTDRLTFMGTYPHDEMPGLLSSSDLAIFPSLMEATSIAALESMACEVPVAASRVGGLPEILNHEVGALFELADSKSLARTVIELLQGGQLRALGVEARKRVVERWSNERLTDRHLEIYEALVARRHAVA
;
A
#
# COMPACT_ATOMS: atom_id res chain seq x y z
N MET A 1 10.30 -0.33 -23.94
CA MET A 1 11.34 0.28 -23.10
C MET A 1 11.97 -0.78 -22.19
N ASN A 2 13.23 -0.57 -21.82
CA ASN A 2 13.94 -1.35 -20.81
C ASN A 2 13.88 -0.56 -19.49
N ILE A 3 13.13 -1.06 -18.52
CA ILE A 3 12.88 -0.38 -17.24
C ILE A 3 13.66 -1.11 -16.15
N LEU A 4 14.53 -0.41 -15.45
CA LEU A 4 15.33 -0.96 -14.36
C LEU A 4 14.81 -0.43 -13.02
N MET A 5 14.23 -1.31 -12.21
CA MET A 5 13.73 -1.03 -10.88
C MET A 5 14.76 -1.38 -9.81
N HIS A 6 14.89 -0.55 -8.78
CA HIS A 6 15.66 -0.85 -7.58
C HIS A 6 14.79 -0.72 -6.34
N CYS A 7 14.70 -1.77 -5.54
CA CYS A 7 13.98 -1.81 -4.28
C CYS A 7 14.70 -2.68 -3.25
N VAL A 8 14.52 -2.40 -1.95
CA VAL A 8 15.16 -3.22 -0.91
C VAL A 8 14.51 -4.60 -0.84
N TYR A 9 13.20 -4.67 -0.88
CA TYR A 9 12.45 -5.92 -0.76
C TYR A 9 11.57 -6.15 -1.99
N PHE A 10 11.49 -7.42 -2.40
CA PHE A 10 10.65 -7.92 -3.50
C PHE A 10 10.19 -9.33 -3.14
N PRO A 11 9.15 -9.91 -3.75
CA PRO A 11 8.72 -11.27 -3.44
C PRO A 11 9.86 -12.29 -3.37
N PRO A 12 9.76 -13.21 -2.37
CA PRO A 12 8.59 -13.62 -1.59
C PRO A 12 8.25 -12.75 -0.38
N GLU A 13 8.91 -11.60 -0.17
CA GLU A 13 8.54 -10.67 0.87
C GLU A 13 7.14 -10.11 0.62
N VAL A 14 6.33 -9.97 1.70
CA VAL A 14 4.95 -9.51 1.64
C VAL A 14 4.79 -8.20 2.41
N GLY A 15 4.31 -7.18 1.73
CA GLY A 15 4.03 -5.85 2.28
C GLY A 15 3.47 -4.93 1.19
N GLY A 16 3.01 -3.75 1.60
CA GLY A 16 2.37 -2.82 0.65
C GLY A 16 3.31 -2.33 -0.47
N LEU A 17 4.59 -2.07 -0.15
CA LEU A 17 5.57 -1.68 -1.14
C LEU A 17 5.90 -2.83 -2.09
N GLU A 18 6.15 -4.03 -1.55
CA GLU A 18 6.53 -5.22 -2.30
C GLU A 18 5.43 -5.63 -3.28
N SER A 19 4.18 -5.62 -2.83
CA SER A 19 3.01 -5.89 -3.66
C SER A 19 2.86 -4.84 -4.77
N HIS A 20 2.97 -3.55 -4.43
CA HIS A 20 2.91 -2.47 -5.40
C HIS A 20 3.97 -2.62 -6.50
N VAL A 21 5.25 -2.81 -6.12
CA VAL A 21 6.33 -2.94 -7.10
C VAL A 21 6.14 -4.17 -7.99
N ARG A 22 5.71 -5.30 -7.41
CA ARG A 22 5.42 -6.52 -8.18
C ARG A 22 4.31 -6.29 -9.20
N TYR A 23 3.18 -5.71 -8.77
CA TYR A 23 2.05 -5.45 -9.68
C TYR A 23 2.42 -4.47 -10.79
N LEU A 24 3.13 -3.38 -10.47
CA LEU A 24 3.62 -2.45 -11.48
C LEU A 24 4.53 -3.15 -12.50
N CYS A 25 5.54 -3.90 -12.03
CA CYS A 25 6.44 -4.63 -12.90
C CYS A 25 5.71 -5.64 -13.79
N ARG A 26 4.78 -6.44 -13.22
CA ARG A 26 3.97 -7.41 -13.96
C ARG A 26 3.12 -6.74 -15.03
N SER A 27 2.49 -5.61 -14.71
CA SER A 27 1.68 -4.86 -15.67
C SER A 27 2.52 -4.27 -16.80
N LEU A 28 3.73 -3.76 -16.50
CA LEU A 28 4.69 -3.27 -17.49
C LEU A 28 5.15 -4.39 -18.42
N VAL A 29 5.47 -5.58 -17.90
CA VAL A 29 5.81 -6.77 -18.71
C VAL A 29 4.64 -7.18 -19.60
N GLY A 30 3.42 -7.21 -19.07
CA GLY A 30 2.21 -7.52 -19.84
C GLY A 30 1.93 -6.54 -20.98
N ARG A 31 2.50 -5.34 -20.94
CA ARG A 31 2.45 -4.31 -21.99
C ARG A 31 3.66 -4.34 -22.95
N GLY A 32 4.49 -5.39 -22.88
CA GLY A 32 5.62 -5.62 -23.79
C GLY A 32 6.89 -4.84 -23.40
N HIS A 33 7.01 -4.33 -22.18
CA HIS A 33 8.24 -3.72 -21.69
C HIS A 33 9.16 -4.76 -21.03
N ARG A 34 10.47 -4.62 -21.20
CA ARG A 34 11.45 -5.39 -20.44
C ARG A 34 11.62 -4.74 -19.07
N VAL A 35 11.49 -5.56 -18.01
CA VAL A 35 11.64 -5.11 -16.62
C VAL A 35 12.67 -5.95 -15.91
N ASP A 36 13.75 -5.29 -15.47
CA ASP A 36 14.74 -5.84 -14.58
C ASP A 36 14.55 -5.23 -13.17
N VAL A 37 14.58 -6.07 -12.13
CA VAL A 37 14.47 -5.64 -10.73
C VAL A 37 15.75 -6.03 -10.01
N VAL A 38 16.44 -5.05 -9.42
CA VAL A 38 17.55 -5.29 -8.47
C VAL A 38 17.00 -5.14 -7.06
N THR A 39 17.11 -6.22 -6.27
CA THR A 39 16.57 -6.29 -4.90
C THR A 39 17.51 -7.03 -3.96
N SER A 40 17.12 -7.14 -2.69
CA SER A 40 17.94 -7.81 -1.69
C SER A 40 17.72 -9.32 -1.64
N LEU A 41 18.78 -10.04 -1.24
CA LEU A 41 18.72 -11.43 -0.83
C LEU A 41 18.21 -11.48 0.63
N SER A 42 16.90 -11.28 0.78
CA SER A 42 16.25 -11.03 2.08
C SER A 42 15.97 -12.28 2.90
N GLN A 43 16.01 -13.47 2.27
CA GLN A 43 15.77 -14.77 2.91
C GLN A 43 16.81 -15.78 2.45
N PRO A 44 17.19 -16.74 3.32
CA PRO A 44 18.05 -17.86 2.94
C PRO A 44 17.41 -18.71 1.82
N GLY A 45 18.25 -19.25 0.92
CA GLY A 45 17.79 -20.14 -0.15
C GLY A 45 17.23 -19.46 -1.40
N LEU A 46 17.06 -18.15 -1.40
CA LEU A 46 16.65 -17.44 -2.62
C LEU A 46 17.77 -17.45 -3.66
N PRO A 47 17.47 -17.69 -4.94
CA PRO A 47 18.49 -17.64 -5.99
C PRO A 47 18.93 -16.17 -6.25
N PRO A 48 20.21 -15.95 -6.62
CA PRO A 48 20.72 -14.61 -6.93
C PRO A 48 20.10 -14.00 -8.19
N HIS A 49 19.55 -14.84 -9.07
CA HIS A 49 18.79 -14.44 -10.25
C HIS A 49 17.65 -15.43 -10.51
N GLN A 50 16.49 -14.90 -10.85
CA GLN A 50 15.33 -15.70 -11.32
C GLN A 50 14.38 -14.84 -12.14
N VAL A 51 13.53 -15.47 -12.94
CA VAL A 51 12.43 -14.82 -13.64
C VAL A 51 11.12 -15.13 -12.90
N ILE A 52 10.38 -14.09 -12.52
CA ILE A 52 9.07 -14.18 -11.85
C ILE A 52 8.08 -13.36 -12.68
N ASP A 53 6.99 -13.98 -13.16
CA ASP A 53 5.96 -13.29 -13.96
C ASP A 53 6.53 -12.52 -15.18
N GLY A 54 7.62 -13.02 -15.78
CA GLY A 54 8.33 -12.35 -16.88
C GLY A 54 9.30 -11.25 -16.44
N ILE A 55 9.42 -10.98 -15.13
CA ILE A 55 10.30 -9.99 -14.54
C ILE A 55 11.64 -10.63 -14.23
N SER A 56 12.75 -10.05 -14.70
CA SER A 56 14.12 -10.49 -14.37
C SER A 56 14.52 -9.96 -13.00
N VAL A 57 14.58 -10.81 -11.98
CA VAL A 57 14.88 -10.44 -10.59
C VAL A 57 16.29 -10.80 -10.22
N TRP A 58 17.10 -9.79 -9.86
CA TRP A 58 18.48 -9.90 -9.46
C TRP A 58 18.62 -9.58 -7.97
N ARG A 59 19.17 -10.51 -7.17
CA ARG A 59 19.30 -10.33 -5.72
C ARG A 59 20.75 -10.13 -5.32
N THR A 60 20.97 -9.15 -4.43
CA THR A 60 22.28 -8.84 -3.86
C THR A 60 22.23 -8.90 -2.34
N TRP A 61 23.37 -9.02 -1.71
CA TRP A 61 23.50 -9.27 -0.29
C TRP A 61 22.90 -8.18 0.59
N LEU A 62 22.13 -8.60 1.62
CA LEU A 62 21.56 -7.78 2.68
C LEU A 62 21.94 -8.38 4.04
N PRO A 63 22.88 -7.77 4.80
CA PRO A 63 23.37 -8.38 6.04
C PRO A 63 22.34 -8.39 7.17
N ARG A 64 21.51 -7.34 7.29
CA ARG A 64 20.51 -7.16 8.36
C ARG A 64 19.35 -6.28 7.90
N ARG A 65 18.17 -6.51 8.50
CA ARG A 65 16.96 -5.70 8.21
C ARG A 65 16.91 -4.43 9.08
N ASN A 66 17.90 -3.57 8.95
CA ASN A 66 18.00 -2.28 9.65
C ASN A 66 18.66 -1.22 8.77
N THR A 67 18.78 0.00 9.26
CA THR A 67 19.32 1.13 8.51
C THR A 67 20.73 0.89 7.98
N LEU A 68 21.61 0.28 8.79
CA LEU A 68 22.98 -0.05 8.37
C LEU A 68 22.99 -1.13 7.29
N GLY A 69 22.14 -2.17 7.44
CA GLY A 69 21.98 -3.20 6.43
C GLY A 69 21.47 -2.65 5.11
N TRP A 70 20.52 -1.72 5.12
CA TRP A 70 20.05 -1.05 3.91
C TRP A 70 21.11 -0.19 3.24
N ALA A 71 21.96 0.49 4.02
CA ALA A 71 23.10 1.22 3.48
C ALA A 71 24.12 0.27 2.84
N THR A 72 24.44 -0.86 3.50
CA THR A 72 25.30 -1.90 2.94
C THR A 72 24.71 -2.50 1.66
N TYR A 73 23.41 -2.81 1.66
CA TYR A 73 22.69 -3.28 0.47
C TYR A 73 22.80 -2.27 -0.69
N ALA A 74 22.61 -0.99 -0.41
CA ALA A 74 22.73 0.06 -1.43
C ALA A 74 24.13 0.03 -2.10
N VAL A 75 25.19 -0.16 -1.32
CA VAL A 75 26.56 -0.31 -1.86
C VAL A 75 26.71 -1.59 -2.66
N CYS A 76 26.29 -2.74 -2.11
CA CYS A 76 26.44 -4.06 -2.74
C CYS A 76 25.60 -4.23 -4.02
N SER A 77 24.46 -3.54 -4.13
CA SER A 77 23.58 -3.60 -5.31
C SER A 77 24.06 -2.69 -6.46
N THR A 78 24.83 -1.64 -6.15
CA THR A 78 25.27 -0.65 -7.13
C THR A 78 26.01 -1.24 -8.33
N PRO A 79 26.98 -2.18 -8.21
CA PRO A 79 27.66 -2.75 -9.38
C PRO A 79 26.70 -3.48 -10.33
N LYS A 80 25.76 -4.26 -9.79
CA LYS A 80 24.74 -4.94 -10.61
C LYS A 80 23.82 -3.93 -11.28
N LEU A 81 23.34 -2.94 -10.53
CA LEU A 81 22.49 -1.87 -11.06
C LEU A 81 23.20 -1.08 -12.16
N ALA A 82 24.48 -0.75 -11.99
CA ALA A 82 25.28 -0.05 -12.99
C ALA A 82 25.50 -0.88 -14.27
N ALA A 83 25.67 -2.19 -14.14
CA ALA A 83 25.80 -3.08 -15.29
C ALA A 83 24.51 -3.12 -16.11
N LEU A 84 23.35 -3.34 -15.47
CA LEU A 84 22.04 -3.36 -16.11
C LEU A 84 21.59 -1.98 -16.60
N GLY A 85 21.97 -0.92 -15.89
CA GLY A 85 21.67 0.47 -16.25
C GLY A 85 22.27 0.93 -17.58
N ARG A 86 23.21 0.15 -18.15
CA ARG A 86 23.76 0.43 -19.48
C ARG A 86 22.75 0.32 -20.60
N GLU A 87 21.79 -0.58 -20.46
CA GLU A 87 20.75 -0.87 -21.43
C GLU A 87 19.39 -0.27 -21.02
N ALA A 88 19.30 0.34 -19.83
CA ALA A 88 18.05 0.86 -19.32
C ALA A 88 17.69 2.21 -19.97
N ASP A 89 16.41 2.33 -20.35
CA ASP A 89 15.80 3.57 -20.79
C ASP A 89 15.44 4.46 -19.60
N VAL A 90 15.03 3.82 -18.47
CA VAL A 90 14.62 4.49 -17.22
C VAL A 90 15.15 3.72 -16.00
N LEU A 91 15.63 4.46 -15.00
CA LEU A 91 15.95 3.94 -13.67
C LEU A 91 14.83 4.35 -12.70
N HIS A 92 14.21 3.40 -12.01
CA HIS A 92 13.17 3.71 -11.03
C HIS A 92 13.58 3.25 -9.63
N ALA A 93 13.83 4.21 -8.76
CA ALA A 93 14.19 4.00 -7.36
C ALA A 93 12.94 3.90 -6.50
N GLN A 94 12.73 2.75 -5.85
CA GLN A 94 11.63 2.52 -4.92
C GLN A 94 12.12 2.75 -3.49
N ASP A 95 11.72 3.88 -2.92
CA ASP A 95 12.10 4.41 -1.61
C ASP A 95 13.55 4.93 -1.50
N ILE A 96 13.87 5.53 -0.36
CA ILE A 96 15.08 6.31 -0.05
C ILE A 96 16.38 5.53 -0.31
N ALA A 97 16.42 4.26 0.12
CA ALA A 97 17.60 3.42 0.01
C ALA A 97 18.01 3.12 -1.43
N SER A 98 17.08 3.33 -2.38
CA SER A 98 17.26 3.03 -3.80
C SER A 98 17.79 4.22 -4.60
N VAL A 99 17.70 5.45 -4.08
CA VAL A 99 18.01 6.66 -4.86
C VAL A 99 19.50 6.78 -5.16
N LEU A 100 20.36 6.62 -4.13
CA LEU A 100 21.81 6.73 -4.32
C LEU A 100 22.39 5.68 -5.29
N PRO A 101 22.02 4.38 -5.21
CA PRO A 101 22.42 3.41 -6.23
C PRO A 101 22.01 3.80 -7.66
N CYS A 102 20.80 4.34 -7.86
CA CYS A 102 20.35 4.79 -9.17
C CYS A 102 21.15 6.00 -9.67
N ILE A 103 21.48 6.96 -8.80
CA ILE A 103 22.36 8.10 -9.15
C ILE A 103 23.71 7.62 -9.66
N ILE A 104 24.33 6.65 -8.96
CA ILE A 104 25.62 6.10 -9.35
C ILE A 104 25.48 5.29 -10.65
N ALA A 105 24.42 4.51 -10.81
CA ALA A 105 24.17 3.73 -12.00
C ALA A 105 23.92 4.56 -13.27
N LYS A 106 23.42 5.80 -13.14
CA LYS A 106 23.22 6.75 -14.25
C LYS A 106 24.52 7.05 -15.01
N GLN A 107 25.69 7.08 -14.35
CA GLN A 107 27.05 7.18 -14.93
C GLN A 107 27.20 8.22 -16.07
N GLY A 108 26.58 9.37 -15.95
CA GLY A 108 26.68 10.44 -16.98
C GLY A 108 25.95 10.16 -18.32
N ARG A 109 25.21 9.02 -18.42
CA ARG A 109 24.51 8.63 -19.68
C ARG A 109 23.20 9.36 -19.95
N GLY A 110 22.80 10.28 -19.09
CA GLY A 110 21.52 10.97 -19.24
C GLY A 110 20.29 10.10 -19.00
N THR A 111 20.43 8.81 -18.56
CA THR A 111 19.29 7.94 -18.25
C THR A 111 18.44 8.59 -17.16
N PRO A 112 17.13 8.82 -17.36
CA PRO A 112 16.29 9.47 -16.39
C PRO A 112 16.07 8.61 -15.14
N ILE A 113 15.98 9.27 -13.99
CA ILE A 113 15.69 8.66 -12.70
C ILE A 113 14.31 9.09 -12.24
N VAL A 114 13.43 8.11 -12.04
CA VAL A 114 12.16 8.27 -11.32
C VAL A 114 12.34 7.77 -9.90
N THR A 115 11.76 8.46 -8.93
CA THR A 115 11.74 8.00 -7.53
C THR A 115 10.31 7.87 -7.05
N THR A 116 10.01 6.83 -6.27
CA THR A 116 8.75 6.73 -5.53
C THR A 116 9.02 6.55 -4.04
N TYR A 117 8.45 7.43 -3.22
CA TYR A 117 8.57 7.38 -1.77
C TYR A 117 7.31 6.76 -1.18
N HIS A 118 7.45 5.58 -0.53
CA HIS A 118 6.31 4.76 -0.09
C HIS A 118 6.08 4.73 1.41
N THR A 119 7.09 5.03 2.23
CA THR A 119 7.09 4.55 3.60
C THR A 119 6.99 5.66 4.65
N SER A 120 6.42 5.30 5.80
CA SER A 120 6.50 6.08 7.04
C SER A 120 7.95 6.38 7.47
N HIS A 121 8.93 5.63 6.93
CA HIS A 121 10.35 5.93 7.16
C HIS A 121 10.76 7.27 6.56
N PHE A 122 10.21 7.65 5.39
CA PHE A 122 10.42 8.97 4.82
C PHE A 122 9.86 10.05 5.74
N LEU A 123 8.59 9.94 6.16
CA LEU A 123 7.92 10.90 7.03
C LEU A 123 8.66 11.09 8.36
N ARG A 124 9.06 9.97 8.99
CA ARG A 124 9.78 10.01 10.27
C ARG A 124 11.15 10.69 10.14
N ARG A 125 11.91 10.35 9.11
CA ARG A 125 13.26 10.92 8.89
C ARG A 125 13.21 12.36 8.38
N ALA A 126 12.18 12.74 7.66
CA ALA A 126 11.95 14.11 7.19
C ALA A 126 11.85 15.13 8.33
N LYS A 127 11.48 14.69 9.55
CA LYS A 127 11.50 15.53 10.77
C LYS A 127 12.92 15.83 11.27
N SER A 128 13.92 15.04 10.87
CA SER A 128 15.31 15.20 11.34
C SER A 128 16.05 16.23 10.49
N ARG A 129 16.73 17.19 11.17
CA ARG A 129 17.59 18.21 10.53
C ARG A 129 18.76 17.59 9.75
N PHE A 130 19.21 16.40 10.16
CA PHE A 130 20.28 15.67 9.48
C PHE A 130 19.83 15.08 8.13
N TRP A 131 18.61 14.52 8.06
CA TRP A 131 18.11 13.87 6.85
C TRP A 131 17.55 14.84 5.79
N ARG A 132 17.06 16.01 6.19
CA ARG A 132 16.48 16.99 5.25
C ARG A 132 17.40 17.42 4.11
N PRO A 133 18.71 17.73 4.34
CA PRO A 133 19.63 18.05 3.24
C PRO A 133 19.82 16.90 2.26
N ILE A 134 19.91 15.66 2.76
CA ILE A 134 20.05 14.43 1.95
C ILE A 134 18.80 14.25 1.08
N PHE A 135 17.61 14.37 1.66
CA PHE A 135 16.35 14.26 0.90
C PHE A 135 16.18 15.37 -0.11
N ARG A 136 16.58 16.59 0.24
CA ARG A 136 16.59 17.72 -0.72
C ARG A 136 17.49 17.43 -1.92
N TYR A 137 18.64 16.85 -1.70
CA TYR A 137 19.53 16.41 -2.77
C TYR A 137 18.87 15.32 -3.63
N PHE A 138 18.32 14.27 -3.02
CA PHE A 138 17.66 13.18 -3.75
C PHE A 138 16.47 13.67 -4.59
N LEU A 139 15.63 14.51 -3.99
CA LEU A 139 14.48 15.11 -4.69
C LEU A 139 14.90 15.95 -5.91
N ARG A 140 16.05 16.65 -5.82
CA ARG A 140 16.56 17.50 -6.91
C ARG A 140 17.24 16.73 -8.03
N VAL A 141 17.87 15.60 -7.72
CA VAL A 141 18.61 14.80 -8.71
C VAL A 141 17.70 13.90 -9.52
N ALA A 142 16.58 13.49 -8.95
CA ALA A 142 15.57 12.73 -9.67
C ALA A 142 14.90 13.59 -10.74
N ASP A 143 14.70 13.02 -11.92
CA ASP A 143 14.04 13.68 -13.04
C ASP A 143 12.51 13.76 -12.84
N HIS A 144 11.94 12.81 -12.05
CA HIS A 144 10.55 12.85 -11.59
C HIS A 144 10.43 12.21 -10.21
N ASN A 145 9.64 12.83 -9.31
CA ASN A 145 9.41 12.33 -7.96
C ASN A 145 7.94 11.98 -7.76
N LEU A 146 7.70 10.76 -7.31
CA LEU A 146 6.40 10.22 -6.93
C LEU A 146 6.34 9.97 -5.42
N ALA A 147 5.17 10.08 -4.87
CA ALA A 147 4.87 9.80 -3.46
C ALA A 147 3.59 8.97 -3.34
N ALA A 148 3.59 7.95 -2.51
CA ALA A 148 2.46 7.05 -2.35
C ALA A 148 1.25 7.68 -1.62
N SER A 149 1.35 8.93 -1.15
CA SER A 149 0.24 9.71 -0.60
C SER A 149 0.48 11.21 -0.75
N ALA A 150 -0.60 12.00 -0.66
CA ALA A 150 -0.52 13.46 -0.65
C ALA A 150 0.27 13.98 0.57
N GLU A 151 0.21 13.30 1.72
CA GLU A 151 1.01 13.64 2.90
C GLU A 151 2.51 13.55 2.61
N ILE A 152 2.96 12.44 1.99
CA ILE A 152 4.37 12.26 1.61
C ILE A 152 4.77 13.31 0.57
N ALA A 153 3.91 13.60 -0.42
CA ALA A 153 4.15 14.61 -1.43
C ALA A 153 4.28 16.02 -0.81
N ALA A 154 3.42 16.37 0.13
CA ALA A 154 3.45 17.65 0.85
C ALA A 154 4.76 17.81 1.65
N VAL A 155 5.21 16.76 2.35
CA VAL A 155 6.49 16.76 3.06
C VAL A 155 7.67 16.87 2.09
N GLY A 156 7.62 16.21 0.93
CA GLY A 156 8.62 16.33 -0.12
C GLY A 156 8.72 17.76 -0.64
N LYS A 157 7.57 18.42 -0.89
CA LYS A 157 7.49 19.83 -1.30
C LYS A 157 8.02 20.78 -0.21
N ASP A 158 7.77 20.51 1.07
CA ASP A 158 8.33 21.30 2.18
C ASP A 158 9.87 21.21 2.22
N ILE A 159 10.43 20.01 1.97
CA ILE A 159 11.88 19.81 1.93
C ILE A 159 12.53 20.48 0.72
N ALA A 160 11.88 20.43 -0.45
CA ALA A 160 12.38 20.95 -1.72
C ALA A 160 11.28 21.74 -2.47
N PRO A 161 10.98 22.99 -2.08
CA PRO A 161 9.84 23.75 -2.62
C PRO A 161 9.83 23.97 -4.14
N THR A 162 11.01 23.94 -4.76
CA THR A 162 11.17 24.11 -6.22
C THR A 162 10.99 22.83 -7.02
N VAL A 163 10.85 21.68 -6.35
CA VAL A 163 10.73 20.36 -6.98
C VAL A 163 9.28 19.90 -6.94
N LYS A 164 8.79 19.44 -8.09
CA LYS A 164 7.47 18.79 -8.15
C LYS A 164 7.56 17.39 -7.55
N VAL A 165 6.72 17.10 -6.58
CA VAL A 165 6.48 15.76 -6.04
C VAL A 165 5.01 15.42 -6.31
N GLU A 166 4.78 14.45 -7.16
CA GLU A 166 3.44 14.03 -7.55
C GLU A 166 2.93 12.93 -6.60
N ALA A 167 1.76 13.14 -6.02
CA ALA A 167 1.09 12.10 -5.26
C ALA A 167 0.50 11.07 -6.25
N LEU A 168 1.00 9.84 -6.17
CA LEU A 168 0.50 8.71 -6.94
C LEU A 168 0.33 7.54 -5.98
N THR A 169 -0.89 7.36 -5.52
CA THR A 169 -1.26 6.33 -4.55
C THR A 169 -1.10 4.94 -5.15
N ASN A 170 -0.70 3.98 -4.33
CA ASN A 170 -0.59 2.58 -4.75
C ASN A 170 -1.91 2.07 -5.31
N GLY A 171 -1.85 1.29 -6.38
CA GLY A 171 -3.00 0.70 -7.02
C GLY A 171 -3.41 -0.65 -6.42
N VAL A 172 -4.59 -1.10 -6.80
CA VAL A 172 -5.12 -2.43 -6.52
C VAL A 172 -5.43 -3.17 -7.83
N ASP A 173 -5.27 -4.48 -7.83
CA ASP A 173 -5.68 -5.34 -8.96
C ASP A 173 -7.22 -5.48 -8.94
N THR A 174 -7.91 -4.64 -9.70
CA THR A 174 -9.37 -4.62 -9.78
C THR A 174 -9.96 -5.73 -10.63
N SER A 175 -9.14 -6.50 -11.34
CA SER A 175 -9.56 -7.72 -12.03
C SER A 175 -9.62 -8.90 -11.06
N PHE A 176 -8.71 -8.93 -10.11
CA PHE A 176 -8.64 -9.92 -9.05
C PHE A 176 -9.56 -9.54 -7.86
N PHE A 177 -9.41 -8.34 -7.30
CA PHE A 177 -10.31 -7.80 -6.29
C PHE A 177 -11.58 -7.25 -6.95
N ARG A 178 -12.59 -8.06 -6.93
CA ARG A 178 -13.93 -7.75 -7.40
C ARG A 178 -14.94 -8.51 -6.55
N ARG A 179 -16.19 -8.11 -6.61
CA ARG A 179 -17.24 -8.89 -5.98
C ARG A 179 -17.32 -10.28 -6.62
N VAL A 180 -17.24 -11.29 -5.76
CA VAL A 180 -17.35 -12.71 -6.09
C VAL A 180 -18.39 -13.35 -5.17
N ASP A 181 -18.68 -14.63 -5.37
CA ASP A 181 -19.56 -15.37 -4.45
C ASP A 181 -18.98 -15.38 -3.04
N PRO A 182 -19.80 -15.09 -2.01
CA PRO A 182 -19.38 -15.13 -0.62
C PRO A 182 -18.84 -16.51 -0.22
N THR A 183 -17.69 -16.52 0.48
CA THR A 183 -17.10 -17.77 0.98
C THR A 183 -17.54 -18.13 2.40
N LEU A 184 -18.05 -17.16 3.16
CA LEU A 184 -18.57 -17.38 4.50
C LEU A 184 -20.09 -17.38 4.48
N PRO A 185 -20.74 -18.47 4.97
CA PRO A 185 -22.20 -18.50 5.11
C PRO A 185 -22.66 -17.43 6.09
N ARG A 186 -23.81 -16.82 5.85
CA ARG A 186 -24.44 -15.95 6.82
C ARG A 186 -25.06 -16.77 7.95
N LEU A 187 -24.79 -16.39 9.19
CA LEU A 187 -25.43 -17.04 10.35
C LEU A 187 -26.93 -16.71 10.42
N ARG A 188 -27.31 -15.50 10.01
CA ARG A 188 -28.68 -15.01 9.82
C ARG A 188 -28.72 -14.02 8.68
N GLU A 189 -29.72 -14.05 7.83
CA GLU A 189 -29.83 -13.16 6.66
C GLU A 189 -29.91 -11.67 7.04
N GLU A 190 -30.55 -11.35 8.16
CA GLU A 190 -30.78 -10.00 8.65
C GLU A 190 -29.57 -9.41 9.42
N ARG A 191 -28.58 -10.26 9.78
CA ARG A 191 -27.41 -9.82 10.55
C ARG A 191 -26.34 -9.26 9.64
N TYR A 192 -25.92 -8.02 9.90
CA TYR A 192 -24.79 -7.41 9.18
C TYR A 192 -23.47 -8.04 9.60
N ARG A 193 -22.59 -8.27 8.63
CA ARG A 193 -21.22 -8.71 8.88
C ARG A 193 -20.24 -7.57 8.66
N LEU A 194 -19.52 -7.23 9.73
CA LEU A 194 -18.42 -6.28 9.72
C LEU A 194 -17.08 -7.03 9.52
N ILE A 195 -16.19 -6.50 8.68
CA ILE A 195 -14.86 -7.08 8.48
C ILE A 195 -13.76 -6.07 8.85
N VAL A 196 -12.74 -6.53 9.59
CA VAL A 196 -11.54 -5.76 9.94
C VAL A 196 -10.32 -6.47 9.35
N PRO A 197 -9.95 -6.21 8.08
CA PRO A 197 -8.83 -6.89 7.42
C PRO A 197 -7.51 -6.18 7.77
N ARG A 198 -7.03 -6.38 9.01
CA ARG A 198 -5.85 -5.67 9.55
C ARG A 198 -4.93 -6.58 10.36
N ARG A 199 -3.63 -6.43 10.16
CA ARG A 199 -2.62 -7.03 11.06
C ARG A 199 -2.79 -6.47 12.47
N LEU A 200 -2.62 -7.32 13.48
CA LEU A 200 -2.87 -6.98 14.88
C LEU A 200 -1.63 -6.32 15.53
N PHE A 201 -1.30 -5.11 15.04
CA PHE A 201 -0.29 -4.22 15.61
C PHE A 201 -0.98 -2.97 16.16
N SER A 202 -0.46 -2.38 17.24
CA SER A 202 -1.09 -1.24 17.93
C SER A 202 -1.37 -0.06 17.00
N LYS A 203 -0.49 0.23 16.02
CA LYS A 203 -0.70 1.27 15.01
C LYS A 203 -1.94 1.07 14.12
N ASN A 204 -2.48 -0.13 14.06
CA ASN A 204 -3.68 -0.46 13.28
C ASN A 204 -4.99 -0.26 14.07
N GLY A 205 -4.90 0.04 15.36
CA GLY A 205 -6.00 0.54 16.18
C GLY A 205 -7.19 -0.39 16.35
N VAL A 206 -7.02 -1.72 16.15
CA VAL A 206 -8.14 -2.69 16.21
C VAL A 206 -8.84 -2.66 17.57
N GLU A 207 -8.13 -2.28 18.64
CA GLU A 207 -8.71 -2.10 19.97
C GLU A 207 -9.90 -1.12 20.00
N TYR A 208 -9.84 -0.05 19.20
CA TYR A 208 -10.92 0.95 19.14
C TYR A 208 -12.19 0.36 18.52
N PHE A 209 -12.04 -0.56 17.56
CA PHE A 209 -13.16 -1.31 17.02
C PHE A 209 -13.73 -2.29 18.04
N VAL A 210 -12.89 -3.06 18.74
CA VAL A 210 -13.34 -3.99 19.80
C VAL A 210 -14.11 -3.23 20.88
N ARG A 211 -13.63 -2.04 21.29
CA ARG A 211 -14.32 -1.17 22.26
C ARG A 211 -15.62 -0.57 21.71
N ALA A 212 -15.73 -0.39 20.40
CA ALA A 212 -16.94 0.14 19.75
C ALA A 212 -18.04 -0.94 19.60
N LEU A 213 -17.67 -2.21 19.50
CA LEU A 213 -18.58 -3.31 19.17
C LEU A 213 -19.77 -3.45 20.12
N PRO A 214 -19.63 -3.30 21.46
CA PRO A 214 -20.79 -3.32 22.37
C PRO A 214 -21.79 -2.22 22.05
N MET A 215 -21.33 -1.01 21.72
CA MET A 215 -22.20 0.13 21.38
C MET A 215 -22.93 -0.10 20.05
N ILE A 216 -22.25 -0.70 19.07
CA ILE A 216 -22.84 -1.04 17.76
C ILE A 216 -23.90 -2.13 17.94
N SER A 217 -23.54 -3.23 18.63
CA SER A 217 -24.40 -4.40 18.80
C SER A 217 -25.62 -4.15 19.70
N ALA A 218 -25.60 -3.09 20.51
CA ALA A 218 -26.77 -2.64 21.28
C ALA A 218 -27.85 -1.99 20.40
N VAL A 219 -27.51 -1.55 19.19
CA VAL A 219 -28.42 -0.81 18.29
C VAL A 219 -28.75 -1.62 17.03
N VAL A 220 -27.77 -2.35 16.49
CA VAL A 220 -27.91 -3.11 15.24
C VAL A 220 -27.41 -4.54 15.46
N ASP A 221 -28.12 -5.53 14.93
CA ASP A 221 -27.65 -6.92 15.00
C ASP A 221 -26.47 -7.13 14.04
N VAL A 222 -25.28 -7.30 14.61
CA VAL A 222 -24.02 -7.42 13.87
C VAL A 222 -23.23 -8.64 14.32
N GLU A 223 -22.46 -9.22 13.42
CA GLU A 223 -21.31 -10.07 13.67
C GLU A 223 -20.05 -9.41 13.08
N ALA A 224 -18.90 -9.67 13.64
CA ALA A 224 -17.66 -9.08 13.21
C ALA A 224 -16.57 -10.16 13.02
N ILE A 225 -15.80 -10.04 11.95
CA ILE A 225 -14.63 -10.88 11.69
C ILE A 225 -13.38 -10.02 11.58
N VAL A 226 -12.32 -10.46 12.24
CA VAL A 226 -11.00 -9.84 12.17
C VAL A 226 -10.06 -10.77 11.42
N ILE A 227 -9.57 -10.30 10.26
CA ILE A 227 -8.63 -11.04 9.40
C ILE A 227 -7.24 -10.45 9.57
N GLY A 228 -6.34 -11.25 10.09
CA GLY A 228 -4.95 -10.89 10.35
C GLY A 228 -4.46 -11.40 11.68
N ASP A 229 -3.15 -11.31 11.89
CA ASP A 229 -2.49 -11.72 13.12
C ASP A 229 -1.45 -10.68 13.54
N GLY A 230 -0.94 -10.79 14.76
CA GLY A 230 0.06 -9.91 15.31
C GLY A 230 0.16 -9.94 16.84
N PRO A 231 1.12 -9.18 17.39
CA PRO A 231 1.42 -9.22 18.82
C PRO A 231 0.25 -8.79 19.73
N GLU A 232 -0.72 -8.00 19.21
CA GLU A 232 -1.88 -7.55 19.99
C GLU A 232 -3.00 -8.59 20.10
N ARG A 233 -2.89 -9.76 19.44
CA ARG A 233 -3.99 -10.72 19.36
C ARG A 233 -4.53 -11.12 20.73
N ALA A 234 -3.67 -11.60 21.63
CA ALA A 234 -4.10 -12.04 22.95
C ALA A 234 -4.74 -10.92 23.79
N THR A 235 -4.21 -9.69 23.67
CA THR A 235 -4.76 -8.50 24.33
C THR A 235 -6.15 -8.16 23.79
N LEU A 236 -6.36 -8.28 22.48
CA LEU A 236 -7.66 -7.98 21.84
C LEU A 236 -8.70 -9.06 22.15
N GLU A 237 -8.30 -10.33 22.21
CA GLU A 237 -9.19 -11.44 22.63
C GLU A 237 -9.61 -11.29 24.10
N SER A 238 -8.67 -10.92 25.01
CA SER A 238 -8.98 -10.59 26.41
C SER A 238 -9.95 -9.43 26.52
N LEU A 239 -9.70 -8.35 25.80
CA LEU A 239 -10.58 -7.18 25.75
C LEU A 239 -11.98 -7.52 25.26
N ALA A 240 -12.11 -8.39 24.25
CA ALA A 240 -13.41 -8.86 23.77
C ALA A 240 -14.17 -9.64 24.86
N GLY A 241 -13.46 -10.45 25.64
CA GLY A 241 -14.01 -11.15 26.81
C GLY A 241 -14.51 -10.20 27.91
N GLU A 242 -13.67 -9.20 28.27
CA GLU A 242 -14.02 -8.19 29.28
C GLU A 242 -15.25 -7.37 28.88
N LEU A 243 -15.42 -7.13 27.57
CA LEU A 243 -16.54 -6.35 27.01
C LEU A 243 -17.77 -7.22 26.68
N GLY A 244 -17.70 -8.55 26.86
CA GLY A 244 -18.80 -9.47 26.61
C GLY A 244 -19.24 -9.57 25.16
N VAL A 245 -18.32 -9.45 24.20
CA VAL A 245 -18.63 -9.48 22.74
C VAL A 245 -18.03 -10.68 22.01
N THR A 246 -17.57 -11.70 22.71
CA THR A 246 -16.93 -12.90 22.13
C THR A 246 -17.88 -13.73 21.27
N ASP A 247 -19.18 -13.68 21.50
CA ASP A 247 -20.22 -14.32 20.69
C ASP A 247 -20.48 -13.61 19.34
N ARG A 248 -19.98 -12.38 19.19
CA ARG A 248 -20.15 -11.51 18.01
C ARG A 248 -18.86 -11.19 17.28
N LEU A 249 -17.71 -11.54 17.83
CA LEU A 249 -16.40 -11.23 17.29
C LEU A 249 -15.55 -12.47 17.10
N THR A 250 -15.15 -12.73 15.85
CA THR A 250 -14.28 -13.86 15.52
C THR A 250 -12.92 -13.38 15.00
N PHE A 251 -11.83 -13.79 15.64
CA PHE A 251 -10.46 -13.59 15.15
C PHE A 251 -10.07 -14.77 14.28
N MET A 252 -10.09 -14.58 12.97
CA MET A 252 -9.87 -15.65 11.98
C MET A 252 -8.36 -15.93 11.70
N GLY A 253 -7.46 -15.08 12.20
CA GLY A 253 -6.04 -15.21 11.91
C GLY A 253 -5.66 -14.74 10.50
N THR A 254 -4.51 -15.18 10.02
CA THR A 254 -4.00 -14.83 8.68
C THR A 254 -4.67 -15.69 7.62
N TYR A 255 -5.13 -15.05 6.55
CA TYR A 255 -5.68 -15.73 5.37
C TYR A 255 -4.78 -15.52 4.14
N PRO A 256 -4.75 -16.50 3.22
CA PRO A 256 -4.13 -16.34 1.91
C PRO A 256 -4.74 -15.15 1.15
N HIS A 257 -3.90 -14.41 0.42
CA HIS A 257 -4.33 -13.20 -0.27
C HIS A 257 -5.36 -13.50 -1.39
N ASP A 258 -5.29 -14.68 -1.97
CA ASP A 258 -6.20 -15.18 -3.00
C ASP A 258 -7.60 -15.54 -2.48
N GLU A 259 -7.77 -15.77 -1.19
CA GLU A 259 -9.07 -15.99 -0.56
C GLU A 259 -9.76 -14.69 -0.13
N MET A 260 -9.03 -13.57 -0.07
CA MET A 260 -9.55 -12.29 0.41
C MET A 260 -10.76 -11.76 -0.37
N PRO A 261 -10.87 -11.87 -1.71
CA PRO A 261 -12.07 -11.41 -2.42
C PRO A 261 -13.36 -12.09 -1.94
N GLY A 262 -13.32 -13.39 -1.63
CA GLY A 262 -14.48 -14.13 -1.11
C GLY A 262 -14.87 -13.70 0.31
N LEU A 263 -13.87 -13.47 1.19
CA LEU A 263 -14.09 -12.97 2.55
C LEU A 263 -14.66 -11.54 2.56
N LEU A 264 -14.10 -10.66 1.74
CA LEU A 264 -14.60 -9.30 1.57
C LEU A 264 -16.04 -9.32 1.02
N SER A 265 -16.29 -10.09 -0.02
CA SER A 265 -17.63 -10.22 -0.62
C SER A 265 -18.67 -10.86 0.32
N SER A 266 -18.22 -11.54 1.37
CA SER A 266 -19.07 -12.07 2.44
C SER A 266 -19.52 -11.01 3.45
N SER A 267 -18.98 -9.79 3.38
CA SER A 267 -19.12 -8.74 4.39
C SER A 267 -19.91 -7.54 3.86
N ASP A 268 -20.57 -6.81 4.76
CA ASP A 268 -21.42 -5.66 4.41
C ASP A 268 -20.67 -4.33 4.56
N LEU A 269 -19.70 -4.25 5.50
CA LEU A 269 -18.94 -3.04 5.78
C LEU A 269 -17.52 -3.42 6.26
N ALA A 270 -16.52 -2.77 5.70
CA ALA A 270 -15.12 -2.94 6.13
C ALA A 270 -14.68 -1.79 7.04
N ILE A 271 -13.98 -2.11 8.14
CA ILE A 271 -13.60 -1.15 9.18
C ILE A 271 -12.08 -1.02 9.24
N PHE A 272 -11.57 0.22 9.20
CA PHE A 272 -10.14 0.55 9.24
C PHE A 272 -9.86 1.56 10.36
N PRO A 273 -9.69 1.11 11.63
CA PRO A 273 -9.51 1.98 12.79
C PRO A 273 -8.05 2.41 12.98
N SER A 274 -7.30 2.56 11.91
CA SER A 274 -5.86 2.80 11.91
C SER A 274 -5.47 4.07 12.66
N LEU A 275 -4.40 4.01 13.45
CA LEU A 275 -3.78 5.18 14.09
C LEU A 275 -2.70 5.81 13.21
N MET A 276 -2.20 5.05 12.22
CA MET A 276 -1.21 5.52 11.26
C MET A 276 -1.40 4.76 9.95
N GLU A 277 -1.57 5.50 8.86
CA GLU A 277 -1.72 4.94 7.52
C GLU A 277 -1.10 5.86 6.48
N ALA A 278 -0.34 5.32 5.54
CA ALA A 278 0.12 6.08 4.37
C ALA A 278 -0.91 5.99 3.24
N THR A 279 -1.19 4.75 2.83
CA THR A 279 -2.24 4.37 1.89
C THR A 279 -2.75 3.00 2.28
N SER A 280 -4.04 2.85 2.43
CA SER A 280 -4.62 1.57 2.80
C SER A 280 -4.98 0.75 1.56
N ILE A 281 -4.05 -0.11 1.11
CA ILE A 281 -4.35 -1.05 0.01
C ILE A 281 -5.53 -1.95 0.39
N ALA A 282 -5.60 -2.43 1.64
CA ALA A 282 -6.71 -3.26 2.08
C ALA A 282 -8.07 -2.53 2.05
N ALA A 283 -8.10 -1.20 2.25
CA ALA A 283 -9.31 -0.41 2.06
C ALA A 283 -9.70 -0.33 0.57
N LEU A 284 -8.72 -0.11 -0.32
CA LEU A 284 -8.95 -0.14 -1.77
C LEU A 284 -9.40 -1.53 -2.26
N GLU A 285 -8.84 -2.61 -1.71
CA GLU A 285 -9.26 -4.00 -1.98
C GLU A 285 -10.70 -4.24 -1.54
N SER A 286 -11.09 -3.74 -0.36
CA SER A 286 -12.47 -3.83 0.13
C SER A 286 -13.43 -3.08 -0.79
N MET A 287 -13.10 -1.83 -1.15
CA MET A 287 -13.88 -1.01 -2.08
C MET A 287 -13.95 -1.67 -3.47
N ALA A 288 -12.88 -2.27 -3.96
CA ALA A 288 -12.85 -3.00 -5.24
C ALA A 288 -13.80 -4.22 -5.23
N CYS A 289 -14.01 -4.85 -4.07
CA CYS A 289 -15.00 -5.92 -3.86
C CYS A 289 -16.43 -5.41 -3.60
N GLU A 290 -16.70 -4.13 -3.83
CA GLU A 290 -18.01 -3.48 -3.57
C GLU A 290 -18.41 -3.50 -2.09
N VAL A 291 -17.44 -3.47 -1.20
CA VAL A 291 -17.64 -3.35 0.25
C VAL A 291 -17.33 -1.91 0.65
N PRO A 292 -18.34 -1.14 1.11
CA PRO A 292 -18.11 0.23 1.60
C PRO A 292 -17.20 0.21 2.83
N VAL A 293 -16.54 1.34 3.08
CA VAL A 293 -15.50 1.43 4.11
C VAL A 293 -15.85 2.48 5.15
N ALA A 294 -15.72 2.12 6.43
CA ALA A 294 -15.64 3.07 7.54
C ALA A 294 -14.18 3.11 8.04
N ALA A 295 -13.57 4.30 8.09
CA ALA A 295 -12.16 4.42 8.45
C ALA A 295 -11.88 5.63 9.34
N SER A 296 -10.79 5.55 10.11
CA SER A 296 -10.28 6.69 10.88
C SER A 296 -9.78 7.81 9.95
N ARG A 297 -9.94 9.05 10.39
CA ARG A 297 -9.46 10.25 9.68
C ARG A 297 -7.95 10.41 9.85
N VAL A 298 -7.16 9.57 9.19
CA VAL A 298 -5.69 9.58 9.27
C VAL A 298 -5.01 9.23 7.96
N GLY A 299 -3.86 9.85 7.70
CA GLY A 299 -3.01 9.58 6.54
C GLY A 299 -3.75 9.70 5.22
N GLY A 300 -3.60 8.71 4.36
CA GLY A 300 -4.26 8.68 3.04
C GLY A 300 -5.71 8.19 3.03
N LEU A 301 -6.29 7.78 4.16
CA LEU A 301 -7.69 7.34 4.20
C LEU A 301 -8.68 8.43 3.76
N PRO A 302 -8.53 9.72 4.17
CA PRO A 302 -9.38 10.80 3.66
C PRO A 302 -9.25 11.09 2.17
N GLU A 303 -8.18 10.63 1.50
CA GLU A 303 -8.00 10.81 0.07
C GLU A 303 -8.86 9.83 -0.74
N ILE A 304 -9.06 8.63 -0.20
CA ILE A 304 -9.82 7.56 -0.86
C ILE A 304 -11.30 7.54 -0.50
N LEU A 305 -11.66 8.05 0.69
CA LEU A 305 -13.03 8.01 1.21
C LEU A 305 -13.73 9.38 1.18
N ASN A 306 -14.98 9.36 0.80
CA ASN A 306 -15.96 10.43 0.98
C ASN A 306 -17.33 9.82 1.28
N HIS A 307 -18.36 10.67 1.47
CA HIS A 307 -19.70 10.25 1.81
C HIS A 307 -20.40 9.39 0.73
N GLU A 308 -19.88 9.34 -0.49
CA GLU A 308 -20.43 8.53 -1.60
C GLU A 308 -19.94 7.08 -1.59
N VAL A 309 -18.86 6.78 -0.89
CA VAL A 309 -18.20 5.48 -0.91
C VAL A 309 -18.00 4.87 0.49
N GLY A 310 -18.32 5.62 1.54
CA GLY A 310 -18.14 5.21 2.92
C GLY A 310 -18.15 6.41 3.87
N ALA A 311 -17.53 6.26 5.05
CA ALA A 311 -17.48 7.34 6.02
C ALA A 311 -16.13 7.36 6.80
N LEU A 312 -15.82 8.54 7.35
CA LEU A 312 -14.66 8.75 8.20
C LEU A 312 -15.11 9.02 9.65
N PHE A 313 -14.45 8.40 10.61
CA PHE A 313 -14.61 8.68 12.04
C PHE A 313 -13.33 9.27 12.64
N GLU A 314 -13.45 9.86 13.83
CA GLU A 314 -12.33 10.53 14.49
C GLU A 314 -11.29 9.53 14.98
N LEU A 315 -10.03 9.94 14.88
CA LEU A 315 -8.85 9.14 15.24
C LEU A 315 -8.90 8.73 16.71
N ALA A 316 -8.64 7.45 17.00
CA ALA A 316 -8.59 6.89 18.35
C ALA A 316 -9.87 7.11 19.18
N ASP A 317 -11.03 7.19 18.52
CA ASP A 317 -12.34 7.42 19.14
C ASP A 317 -13.33 6.31 18.84
N SER A 318 -13.49 5.37 19.80
CA SER A 318 -14.44 4.25 19.69
C SER A 318 -15.89 4.70 19.63
N LYS A 319 -16.26 5.85 20.24
CA LYS A 319 -17.63 6.38 20.20
C LYS A 319 -17.95 6.95 18.82
N SER A 320 -17.01 7.72 18.26
CA SER A 320 -17.12 8.22 16.89
C SER A 320 -17.21 7.07 15.89
N LEU A 321 -16.37 6.03 16.04
CA LEU A 321 -16.42 4.82 15.22
C LEU A 321 -17.80 4.14 15.32
N ALA A 322 -18.29 3.91 16.55
CA ALA A 322 -19.60 3.26 16.76
C ALA A 322 -20.72 4.02 16.08
N ARG A 323 -20.80 5.34 16.30
CA ARG A 323 -21.81 6.21 15.68
C ARG A 323 -21.75 6.14 14.17
N THR A 324 -20.58 6.29 13.56
CA THR A 324 -20.41 6.24 12.10
C THR A 324 -20.83 4.89 11.51
N VAL A 325 -20.47 3.78 12.16
CA VAL A 325 -20.89 2.45 11.72
C VAL A 325 -22.40 2.28 11.82
N ILE A 326 -23.04 2.68 12.94
CA ILE A 326 -24.49 2.62 13.12
C ILE A 326 -25.21 3.42 12.05
N GLU A 327 -24.78 4.66 11.78
CA GLU A 327 -25.35 5.52 10.74
C GLU A 327 -25.27 4.88 9.35
N LEU A 328 -24.13 4.26 9.00
CA LEU A 328 -23.98 3.54 7.71
C LEU A 328 -24.91 2.32 7.62
N LEU A 329 -25.01 1.52 8.69
CA LEU A 329 -25.84 0.30 8.71
C LEU A 329 -27.35 0.65 8.63
N GLN A 330 -27.79 1.68 9.35
CA GLN A 330 -29.19 2.12 9.35
C GLN A 330 -29.59 2.92 8.12
N GLY A 331 -28.61 3.49 7.40
CA GLY A 331 -28.86 4.32 6.21
C GLY A 331 -29.43 3.56 5.00
N GLY A 332 -29.41 2.23 5.00
CA GLY A 332 -30.00 1.39 3.94
C GLY A 332 -29.30 1.49 2.57
N GLN A 333 -28.13 2.13 2.48
CA GLN A 333 -27.47 2.44 1.22
C GLN A 333 -26.14 1.67 1.02
N LEU A 334 -25.81 0.70 1.88
CA LEU A 334 -24.50 0.00 1.82
C LEU A 334 -24.20 -0.57 0.45
N ARG A 335 -25.19 -1.16 -0.22
CA ARG A 335 -25.01 -1.72 -1.57
C ARG A 335 -24.65 -0.63 -2.60
N ALA A 336 -25.34 0.49 -2.56
CA ALA A 336 -25.09 1.62 -3.46
C ALA A 336 -23.70 2.23 -3.20
N LEU A 337 -23.34 2.44 -1.93
CA LEU A 337 -22.01 2.91 -1.53
C LEU A 337 -20.91 1.94 -2.00
N GLY A 338 -21.11 0.62 -1.90
CA GLY A 338 -20.16 -0.38 -2.37
C GLY A 338 -19.95 -0.34 -3.88
N VAL A 339 -21.01 -0.21 -4.67
CA VAL A 339 -20.94 -0.07 -6.13
C VAL A 339 -20.15 1.18 -6.53
N GLU A 340 -20.46 2.33 -5.89
CA GLU A 340 -19.74 3.58 -6.17
C GLU A 340 -18.29 3.52 -5.68
N ALA A 341 -18.04 2.83 -4.56
CA ALA A 341 -16.68 2.58 -4.07
C ALA A 341 -15.84 1.83 -5.10
N ARG A 342 -16.37 0.75 -5.68
CA ARG A 342 -15.69 0.02 -6.75
C ARG A 342 -15.41 0.89 -7.97
N LYS A 343 -16.41 1.62 -8.45
CA LYS A 343 -16.27 2.51 -9.60
C LYS A 343 -15.14 3.51 -9.38
N ARG A 344 -15.12 4.16 -8.21
CA ARG A 344 -14.07 5.11 -7.82
C ARG A 344 -12.67 4.48 -7.77
N VAL A 345 -12.56 3.23 -7.27
CA VAL A 345 -11.28 2.51 -7.25
C VAL A 345 -10.81 2.17 -8.64
N VAL A 346 -11.68 1.64 -9.51
CA VAL A 346 -11.35 1.32 -10.90
C VAL A 346 -10.86 2.56 -11.66
N GLU A 347 -11.52 3.69 -11.49
CA GLU A 347 -11.20 4.93 -12.19
C GLU A 347 -9.91 5.59 -11.71
N ARG A 348 -9.55 5.44 -10.42
CA ARG A 348 -8.47 6.25 -9.81
C ARG A 348 -7.28 5.45 -9.29
N TRP A 349 -7.52 4.22 -8.80
CA TRP A 349 -6.51 3.43 -8.09
C TRP A 349 -6.37 2.00 -8.61
N SER A 350 -6.88 1.71 -9.80
CA SER A 350 -6.57 0.42 -10.44
C SER A 350 -5.09 0.34 -10.83
N ASN A 351 -4.54 -0.87 -10.83
CA ASN A 351 -3.16 -1.10 -11.28
C ASN A 351 -2.96 -0.67 -12.75
N GLU A 352 -4.02 -0.76 -13.58
CA GLU A 352 -4.02 -0.29 -14.95
C GLU A 352 -3.76 1.22 -15.01
N ARG A 353 -4.54 2.00 -14.27
CA ARG A 353 -4.38 3.48 -14.20
C ARG A 353 -3.02 3.87 -13.63
N LEU A 354 -2.58 3.16 -12.60
CA LEU A 354 -1.25 3.36 -12.02
C LEU A 354 -0.16 3.11 -13.06
N THR A 355 -0.27 2.02 -13.82
CA THR A 355 0.70 1.67 -14.85
C THR A 355 0.67 2.67 -16.01
N ASP A 356 -0.53 3.11 -16.46
CA ASP A 356 -0.67 4.15 -17.47
C ASP A 356 0.08 5.41 -17.07
N ARG A 357 -0.11 5.86 -15.82
CA ARG A 357 0.56 7.06 -15.33
C ARG A 357 2.08 6.91 -15.26
N HIS A 358 2.58 5.74 -14.86
CA HIS A 358 4.02 5.47 -14.87
C HIS A 358 4.57 5.48 -16.30
N LEU A 359 3.87 4.88 -17.28
CA LEU A 359 4.28 4.88 -18.67
C LEU A 359 4.31 6.29 -19.25
N GLU A 360 3.27 7.11 -19.02
CA GLU A 360 3.26 8.52 -19.43
C GLU A 360 4.50 9.26 -18.93
N ILE A 361 4.88 9.04 -17.65
CA ILE A 361 6.07 9.66 -17.06
C ILE A 361 7.35 9.15 -17.72
N TYR A 362 7.49 7.84 -17.89
CA TYR A 362 8.69 7.24 -18.47
C TYR A 362 8.87 7.69 -19.92
N GLU A 363 7.84 7.64 -20.73
CA GLU A 363 7.85 8.04 -22.14
C GLU A 363 8.21 9.51 -22.29
N ALA A 364 7.61 10.40 -21.47
CA ALA A 364 7.94 11.82 -21.47
C ALA A 364 9.40 12.10 -21.11
N LEU A 365 9.97 11.35 -20.17
CA LEU A 365 11.36 11.49 -19.76
C LEU A 365 12.33 10.98 -20.82
N VAL A 366 12.02 9.83 -21.43
CA VAL A 366 12.83 9.25 -22.51
C VAL A 366 12.81 10.15 -23.75
N ALA A 367 11.63 10.67 -24.14
CA ALA A 367 11.51 11.62 -25.24
C ALA A 367 12.35 12.90 -25.01
N ARG A 368 12.33 13.46 -23.81
CA ARG A 368 13.19 14.62 -23.46
C ARG A 368 14.67 14.30 -23.57
N ARG A 369 15.11 13.12 -23.15
CA ARG A 369 16.50 12.67 -23.29
C ARG A 369 16.94 12.66 -24.74
N HIS A 370 16.12 12.10 -25.64
CA HIS A 370 16.42 12.03 -27.08
C HIS A 370 16.41 13.40 -27.77
N ALA A 371 15.64 14.36 -27.25
CA ALA A 371 15.62 15.73 -27.78
C ALA A 371 16.84 16.57 -27.41
N VAL A 372 17.60 16.16 -26.39
CA VAL A 372 18.78 16.88 -25.86
C VAL A 372 20.10 16.20 -26.29
N ALA A 373 20.07 14.94 -26.73
CA ALA A 373 21.21 14.18 -27.23
C ALA A 373 21.43 14.44 -28.73
#